data_998f73b272706d27cf070e7127cae740
#
_entry.id   998f73b272706d27cf070e7127cae740
#
_cell.length_a   1.000
_cell.length_b   1.000
_cell.length_c   1.000
_cell.angle_alpha   90.00
_cell.angle_beta   90.00
_cell.angle_gamma   90.00
#
_symmetry.space_group_name_H-M   'P 1'
#
loop_
_entity.id
_entity.type
_entity.pdbx_description
1 polymer ?
#
loop_
_entity_poly.entity_id
_entity_poly.type
_entity_poly.pdbx_seq_one_letter_code
_entity_poly.pdbx_strand_id
1 'polypeptide(L)'
;MTFIAVAITVQDTEDIASALECAGAEAQRGATIVEWRVDTLAQTDNALESVALLVKNSPLPCIVTIRAAAEGGAYVGHESARLELLIAICKLNLPPSYIDLELAAFQASADFKKQFTAAKTSTRLILSAHDFQSRPADLSKRIGAMWSESLCSIAKIAWRARSVRDNLEAFELLRHQSKPTIALCMGQFGIASRVLAPKFGGFLTYARPNGEMGTAPGQLTVEEFIGVYSTHHITTATQVFGVIGWPVEHSLSPLLHNAAFTATQFNGAYVPLAIPSEWEHFKASLGEMAASPILNLRGVSVTLPHKEHALRWCKQQGGGADVVSEWCGAANTLIFSSHGVAHAFNTDAPAAVAAIAMALGMNEQASAALACGGNGKNHPEIFTKVSDSAQEKQSLTLQTFNQWRQQRILVLGAGGAARAVIAGLALAGAHVTIANRTHDKAAQLANQFNARAISGANQSRVEAILLQNLSAHSFNAIVNCTSAGMTGGGGESIDPLPEAFQITSSMVVMDTVYRPCETPLLKRARSVGAVIVDGTEMFLRQAALQFELFTEEQIVSETATGTAPQKNADSTNSHITASPNIHLQIHQQCLNAPIDLWRKLLNHALDAHS
;
A
#
# COMPACT_ATOMS: atom_id res chain seq x y z
N MET A 1 20.22 11.40 3.99
CA MET A 1 19.89 10.25 3.11
C MET A 1 19.89 9.00 3.96
N THR A 2 18.86 8.17 3.89
CA THR A 2 18.78 6.89 4.60
C THR A 2 19.44 5.81 3.75
N PHE A 3 20.30 5.01 4.34
CA PHE A 3 20.97 3.91 3.65
C PHE A 3 20.05 2.69 3.54
N ILE A 4 20.23 1.87 2.50
CA ILE A 4 19.62 0.55 2.37
C ILE A 4 20.71 -0.49 2.66
N ALA A 5 20.58 -1.20 3.78
CA ALA A 5 21.51 -2.23 4.20
C ALA A 5 20.94 -3.61 3.81
N VAL A 6 21.66 -4.37 3.00
CA VAL A 6 21.32 -5.76 2.72
C VAL A 6 22.00 -6.67 3.75
N ALA A 7 21.20 -7.50 4.46
CA ALA A 7 21.72 -8.41 5.47
C ALA A 7 21.95 -9.79 4.85
N ILE A 8 23.21 -10.24 4.80
CA ILE A 8 23.64 -11.51 4.22
C ILE A 8 24.25 -12.38 5.31
N THR A 9 23.73 -13.60 5.47
CA THR A 9 24.23 -14.58 6.43
C THR A 9 25.35 -15.40 5.80
N VAL A 10 26.50 -15.50 6.50
CA VAL A 10 27.65 -16.32 6.13
C VAL A 10 27.85 -17.35 7.23
N GLN A 11 27.60 -18.62 6.92
CA GLN A 11 27.61 -19.69 7.95
C GLN A 11 29.02 -20.25 8.15
N ASP A 12 29.77 -20.42 7.06
CA ASP A 12 31.12 -20.97 7.07
C ASP A 12 32.00 -20.29 5.99
N THR A 13 33.20 -20.82 5.80
CA THR A 13 34.18 -20.28 4.82
C THR A 13 33.80 -20.57 3.38
N GLU A 14 33.02 -21.61 3.11
CA GLU A 14 32.59 -21.98 1.76
C GLU A 14 31.56 -20.99 1.21
N ASP A 15 30.77 -20.38 2.09
CA ASP A 15 29.77 -19.36 1.74
C ASP A 15 30.38 -18.01 1.31
N ILE A 16 31.64 -17.73 1.63
CA ILE A 16 32.24 -16.38 1.44
C ILE A 16 32.14 -15.92 -0.02
N ALA A 17 32.46 -16.79 -0.96
CA ALA A 17 32.47 -16.41 -2.38
C ALA A 17 31.06 -16.05 -2.88
N SER A 18 30.07 -16.90 -2.57
CA SER A 18 28.65 -16.68 -2.95
C SER A 18 28.06 -15.44 -2.24
N ALA A 19 28.42 -15.22 -0.97
CA ALA A 19 27.98 -14.04 -0.22
C ALA A 19 28.52 -12.74 -0.82
N LEU A 20 29.80 -12.72 -1.24
CA LEU A 20 30.39 -11.56 -1.93
C LEU A 20 29.74 -11.30 -3.30
N GLU A 21 29.44 -12.36 -4.06
CA GLU A 21 28.72 -12.25 -5.33
C GLU A 21 27.30 -11.70 -5.12
N CYS A 22 26.57 -12.24 -4.12
CA CYS A 22 25.26 -11.75 -3.72
C CYS A 22 25.31 -10.26 -3.35
N ALA A 23 26.26 -9.84 -2.51
CA ALA A 23 26.43 -8.44 -2.14
C ALA A 23 26.72 -7.54 -3.35
N GLY A 24 27.50 -8.02 -4.31
CA GLY A 24 27.78 -7.33 -5.58
C GLY A 24 26.50 -7.14 -6.42
N ALA A 25 25.67 -8.18 -6.53
CA ALA A 25 24.39 -8.10 -7.22
C ALA A 25 23.42 -7.12 -6.54
N GLU A 26 23.32 -7.17 -5.20
CA GLU A 26 22.45 -6.26 -4.46
C GLU A 26 22.96 -4.79 -4.49
N ALA A 27 24.28 -4.57 -4.58
CA ALA A 27 24.84 -3.24 -4.80
C ALA A 27 24.40 -2.66 -6.16
N GLN A 28 24.36 -3.48 -7.21
CA GLN A 28 23.86 -3.07 -8.53
C GLN A 28 22.35 -2.73 -8.50
N ARG A 29 21.56 -3.37 -7.61
CA ARG A 29 20.14 -3.08 -7.40
C ARG A 29 19.90 -1.83 -6.56
N GLY A 30 20.94 -1.26 -5.92
CA GLY A 30 20.84 -0.02 -5.15
C GLY A 30 21.04 -0.18 -3.64
N ALA A 31 21.49 -1.33 -3.15
CA ALA A 31 21.98 -1.44 -1.77
C ALA A 31 23.18 -0.52 -1.57
N THR A 32 23.28 0.11 -0.40
CA THR A 32 24.34 1.09 -0.09
C THR A 32 25.26 0.65 1.04
N ILE A 33 24.86 -0.37 1.81
CA ILE A 33 25.61 -0.99 2.89
C ILE A 33 25.32 -2.50 2.83
N VAL A 34 26.29 -3.35 3.19
CA VAL A 34 26.07 -4.76 3.47
C VAL A 34 26.25 -5.03 4.96
N GLU A 35 25.32 -5.78 5.56
CA GLU A 35 25.52 -6.35 6.90
C GLU A 35 25.94 -7.82 6.76
N TRP A 36 27.16 -8.12 7.14
CA TRP A 36 27.68 -9.48 7.23
C TRP A 36 27.22 -10.12 8.54
N ARG A 37 26.27 -11.05 8.46
CA ARG A 37 25.79 -11.85 9.59
C ARG A 37 26.67 -13.09 9.73
N VAL A 38 27.65 -13.00 10.60
CA VAL A 38 28.71 -14.01 10.76
C VAL A 38 28.56 -14.82 12.06
N ASP A 39 27.35 -15.02 12.53
CA ASP A 39 27.02 -15.62 13.84
C ASP A 39 27.61 -17.03 13.99
N THR A 40 27.48 -17.89 12.97
CA THR A 40 28.03 -19.26 12.96
C THR A 40 29.48 -19.30 12.56
N LEU A 41 29.89 -18.52 11.57
CA LEU A 41 31.28 -18.37 11.13
C LEU A 41 32.19 -17.94 12.30
N ALA A 42 31.68 -17.10 13.20
CA ALA A 42 32.40 -16.62 14.39
C ALA A 42 32.73 -17.72 15.42
N GLN A 43 32.23 -18.93 15.24
CA GLN A 43 32.47 -20.09 16.10
C GLN A 43 33.48 -21.07 15.52
N THR A 44 34.10 -20.75 14.38
CA THR A 44 35.12 -21.55 13.71
C THR A 44 36.53 -21.11 14.13
N ASP A 45 37.50 -22.00 14.01
CA ASP A 45 38.91 -21.72 14.40
C ASP A 45 39.54 -20.61 13.58
N ASN A 46 39.12 -20.39 12.33
CA ASN A 46 39.61 -19.38 11.40
C ASN A 46 38.69 -18.17 11.26
N ALA A 47 37.80 -17.92 12.24
CA ALA A 47 36.78 -16.87 12.20
C ALA A 47 37.34 -15.49 11.82
N LEU A 48 38.44 -15.06 12.47
CA LEU A 48 39.04 -13.75 12.21
C LEU A 48 39.55 -13.60 10.76
N GLU A 49 40.21 -14.62 10.24
CA GLU A 49 40.77 -14.62 8.88
C GLU A 49 39.61 -14.58 7.85
N SER A 50 38.58 -15.35 8.09
CA SER A 50 37.39 -15.41 7.24
C SER A 50 36.63 -14.09 7.20
N VAL A 51 36.42 -13.46 8.36
CA VAL A 51 35.81 -12.13 8.43
C VAL A 51 36.71 -11.07 7.81
N ALA A 52 38.02 -11.15 7.98
CA ALA A 52 38.96 -10.23 7.33
C ALA A 52 38.87 -10.32 5.79
N LEU A 53 38.70 -11.54 5.25
CA LEU A 53 38.51 -11.77 3.82
C LEU A 53 37.20 -11.15 3.31
N LEU A 54 36.08 -11.34 4.02
CA LEU A 54 34.79 -10.70 3.72
C LEU A 54 34.90 -9.17 3.70
N VAL A 55 35.46 -8.59 4.77
CA VAL A 55 35.57 -7.14 4.92
C VAL A 55 36.46 -6.54 3.82
N LYS A 56 37.60 -7.18 3.54
CA LYS A 56 38.56 -6.74 2.50
C LYS A 56 37.95 -6.71 1.10
N ASN A 57 37.12 -7.71 0.77
CA ASN A 57 36.53 -7.87 -0.58
C ASN A 57 35.07 -7.37 -0.64
N SER A 58 34.56 -6.77 0.42
CA SER A 58 33.19 -6.26 0.46
C SER A 58 32.97 -5.19 -0.62
N PRO A 59 31.97 -5.36 -1.51
CA PRO A 59 31.70 -4.40 -2.59
C PRO A 59 31.11 -3.08 -2.07
N LEU A 60 30.63 -3.06 -0.83
CA LEU A 60 29.99 -1.92 -0.17
C LEU A 60 30.63 -1.69 1.22
N PRO A 61 30.51 -0.48 1.79
CA PRO A 61 30.73 -0.28 3.21
C PRO A 61 29.98 -1.32 4.03
N CYS A 62 30.62 -1.94 5.03
CA CYS A 62 30.00 -3.08 5.70
C CYS A 62 29.80 -2.87 7.21
N ILE A 63 28.78 -3.54 7.72
CA ILE A 63 28.53 -3.79 9.13
C ILE A 63 28.90 -5.25 9.40
N VAL A 64 29.70 -5.52 10.43
CA VAL A 64 29.93 -6.89 10.89
C VAL A 64 29.09 -7.12 12.14
N THR A 65 28.26 -8.15 12.10
CA THR A 65 27.34 -8.52 13.18
C THR A 65 27.54 -9.99 13.57
N ILE A 66 27.84 -10.21 14.84
CA ILE A 66 27.83 -11.53 15.47
C ILE A 66 26.66 -11.53 16.48
N ARG A 67 25.47 -11.92 16.04
CA ARG A 67 24.25 -11.81 16.85
C ARG A 67 24.13 -12.99 17.82
N ALA A 68 23.99 -12.69 19.11
CA ALA A 68 23.75 -13.69 20.14
C ALA A 68 22.36 -14.34 19.95
N ALA A 69 22.25 -15.63 20.30
CA ALA A 69 21.00 -16.39 20.21
C ALA A 69 19.86 -15.75 21.05
N ALA A 70 20.18 -15.11 22.17
CA ALA A 70 19.22 -14.40 23.01
C ALA A 70 18.52 -13.22 22.30
N GLU A 71 19.11 -12.65 21.25
CA GLU A 71 18.51 -11.59 20.42
C GLU A 71 18.32 -12.03 18.96
N GLY A 72 17.95 -13.32 18.77
CA GLY A 72 17.53 -13.85 17.48
C GLY A 72 18.67 -14.16 16.49
N GLY A 73 19.90 -14.29 16.98
CA GLY A 73 21.05 -14.75 16.19
C GLY A 73 21.31 -16.24 16.30
N ALA A 74 22.43 -16.70 15.74
CA ALA A 74 22.87 -18.08 15.77
C ALA A 74 24.18 -18.30 16.58
N TYR A 75 24.71 -17.25 17.22
CA TYR A 75 25.90 -17.39 18.05
C TYR A 75 25.53 -17.98 19.42
N VAL A 76 26.11 -19.13 19.76
CA VAL A 76 25.91 -19.86 21.04
C VAL A 76 27.21 -20.07 21.83
N GLY A 77 28.35 -19.50 21.37
CA GLY A 77 29.65 -19.58 22.04
C GLY A 77 29.74 -18.69 23.28
N HIS A 78 30.94 -18.68 23.91
CA HIS A 78 31.21 -17.84 25.07
C HIS A 78 31.17 -16.35 24.70
N GLU A 79 30.49 -15.54 25.51
CA GLU A 79 30.35 -14.10 25.27
C GLU A 79 31.69 -13.38 25.25
N SER A 80 32.67 -13.75 26.12
CA SER A 80 34.00 -13.19 26.09
C SER A 80 34.71 -13.40 24.76
N ALA A 81 34.64 -14.59 24.17
CA ALA A 81 35.23 -14.91 22.88
C ALA A 81 34.59 -14.09 21.74
N ARG A 82 33.27 -13.91 21.78
CA ARG A 82 32.53 -13.06 20.82
C ARG A 82 33.01 -11.61 20.87
N LEU A 83 33.12 -11.07 22.08
CA LEU A 83 33.58 -9.68 22.29
C LEU A 83 35.05 -9.48 21.89
N GLU A 84 35.93 -10.45 22.21
CA GLU A 84 37.35 -10.46 21.81
C GLU A 84 37.46 -10.49 20.27
N LEU A 85 36.66 -11.32 19.60
CA LEU A 85 36.65 -11.38 18.14
C LEU A 85 36.18 -10.05 17.52
N LEU A 86 35.14 -9.40 18.06
CA LEU A 86 34.71 -8.08 17.60
C LEU A 86 35.80 -7.03 17.75
N ILE A 87 36.57 -7.05 18.86
CA ILE A 87 37.72 -6.17 19.06
C ILE A 87 38.86 -6.48 18.06
N ALA A 88 39.14 -7.77 17.79
CA ALA A 88 40.14 -8.19 16.80
C ALA A 88 39.75 -7.71 15.39
N ILE A 89 38.49 -7.81 15.02
CA ILE A 89 37.93 -7.32 13.74
C ILE A 89 38.14 -5.79 13.63
N CYS A 90 37.92 -5.04 14.70
CA CYS A 90 38.17 -3.59 14.71
C CYS A 90 39.65 -3.20 14.54
N LYS A 91 40.57 -4.12 14.80
CA LYS A 91 42.01 -3.91 14.68
C LYS A 91 42.61 -4.40 13.34
N LEU A 92 41.79 -4.90 12.42
CA LEU A 92 42.25 -5.28 11.09
C LEU A 92 42.86 -4.07 10.35
N ASN A 93 43.76 -4.33 9.43
CA ASN A 93 44.37 -3.29 8.58
C ASN A 93 43.33 -2.54 7.75
N LEU A 94 42.28 -3.24 7.32
CA LEU A 94 41.09 -2.70 6.67
C LEU A 94 39.88 -3.11 7.52
N PRO A 95 39.53 -2.32 8.55
CA PRO A 95 38.44 -2.66 9.44
C PRO A 95 37.08 -2.33 8.80
N PRO A 96 35.97 -2.99 9.22
CA PRO A 96 34.65 -2.67 8.74
C PRO A 96 34.23 -1.25 9.11
N SER A 97 33.31 -0.67 8.34
CA SER A 97 32.76 0.65 8.65
C SER A 97 32.01 0.68 9.99
N TYR A 98 31.37 -0.45 10.32
CA TYR A 98 30.57 -0.60 11.53
C TYR A 98 30.70 -2.01 12.12
N ILE A 99 30.57 -2.10 13.43
CA ILE A 99 30.20 -3.33 14.15
C ILE A 99 28.87 -3.12 14.87
N ASP A 100 28.06 -4.17 14.97
CA ASP A 100 26.81 -4.17 15.73
C ASP A 100 26.98 -5.00 17.00
N LEU A 101 26.71 -4.40 18.16
CA LEU A 101 26.75 -5.06 19.47
C LEU A 101 25.48 -4.75 20.25
N GLU A 102 24.90 -5.77 20.88
CA GLU A 102 23.74 -5.60 21.74
C GLU A 102 24.01 -4.71 22.93
N LEU A 103 23.08 -3.83 23.26
CA LEU A 103 23.15 -2.91 24.39
C LEU A 103 23.41 -3.65 25.71
N ALA A 104 22.75 -4.79 25.91
CA ALA A 104 22.89 -5.61 27.11
C ALA A 104 24.32 -6.14 27.28
N ALA A 105 24.91 -6.68 26.21
CA ALA A 105 26.30 -7.17 26.19
C ALA A 105 27.30 -6.05 26.41
N PHE A 106 27.08 -4.90 25.74
CA PHE A 106 27.89 -3.71 25.91
C PHE A 106 27.86 -3.19 27.35
N GLN A 107 26.70 -3.13 27.98
CA GLN A 107 26.56 -2.68 29.37
C GLN A 107 27.22 -3.64 30.37
N ALA A 108 27.18 -4.95 30.09
CA ALA A 108 27.78 -5.98 30.96
C ALA A 108 29.32 -6.03 30.88
N SER A 109 29.96 -5.49 29.82
CA SER A 109 31.42 -5.63 29.61
C SER A 109 32.16 -4.30 29.70
N ALA A 110 32.70 -4.00 30.86
CA ALA A 110 33.61 -2.87 31.05
C ALA A 110 34.93 -3.05 30.26
N ASP A 111 35.37 -4.31 30.09
CA ASP A 111 36.58 -4.64 29.35
C ASP A 111 36.44 -4.37 27.85
N PHE A 112 35.33 -4.72 27.24
CA PHE A 112 35.04 -4.35 25.84
C PHE A 112 35.12 -2.84 25.62
N LYS A 113 34.51 -2.05 26.51
CA LYS A 113 34.54 -0.57 26.42
C LYS A 113 35.99 -0.03 26.45
N LYS A 114 36.79 -0.56 27.37
CA LYS A 114 38.21 -0.20 27.50
C LYS A 114 39.02 -0.58 26.26
N GLN A 115 38.84 -1.81 25.77
CA GLN A 115 39.58 -2.31 24.60
C GLN A 115 39.15 -1.61 23.31
N PHE A 116 37.85 -1.36 23.09
CA PHE A 116 37.34 -0.63 21.94
C PHE A 116 37.89 0.81 21.91
N THR A 117 37.92 1.50 23.05
CA THR A 117 38.51 2.84 23.17
C THR A 117 40.00 2.82 22.86
N ALA A 118 40.72 1.82 23.39
CA ALA A 118 42.17 1.68 23.19
C ALA A 118 42.57 1.31 21.75
N ALA A 119 41.66 0.65 21.01
CA ALA A 119 41.91 0.23 19.64
C ALA A 119 42.07 1.40 18.66
N LYS A 120 41.55 2.59 18.99
CA LYS A 120 41.61 3.81 18.13
C LYS A 120 41.24 3.52 16.69
N THR A 121 40.25 2.65 16.49
CA THR A 121 39.79 2.19 15.19
C THR A 121 38.95 3.25 14.48
N SER A 122 38.87 3.18 13.14
CA SER A 122 37.92 3.94 12.34
C SER A 122 36.52 3.32 12.34
N THR A 123 36.37 2.09 12.84
CA THR A 123 35.09 1.40 12.95
C THR A 123 34.16 2.10 13.92
N ARG A 124 32.91 2.32 13.51
CA ARG A 124 31.86 2.94 14.33
C ARG A 124 31.01 1.87 15.00
N LEU A 125 30.60 2.10 16.24
CA LEU A 125 29.81 1.17 17.03
C LEU A 125 28.30 1.45 16.85
N ILE A 126 27.57 0.44 16.41
CA ILE A 126 26.12 0.37 16.47
C ILE A 126 25.75 -0.35 17.76
N LEU A 127 25.06 0.32 18.69
CA LEU A 127 24.43 -0.34 19.82
C LEU A 127 23.00 -0.72 19.47
N SER A 128 22.65 -2.00 19.63
CA SER A 128 21.39 -2.53 19.19
C SER A 128 20.58 -3.19 20.32
N ALA A 129 19.27 -3.21 20.18
CA ALA A 129 18.35 -4.00 21.00
C ALA A 129 17.20 -4.53 20.14
N HIS A 130 16.87 -5.81 20.30
CA HIS A 130 15.83 -6.49 19.53
C HIS A 130 14.81 -7.13 20.48
N ASP A 131 13.53 -7.03 20.13
CA ASP A 131 12.45 -7.74 20.82
C ASP A 131 11.55 -8.41 19.77
N PHE A 132 11.62 -9.73 19.69
CA PHE A 132 10.87 -10.55 18.73
C PHE A 132 9.46 -10.88 19.20
N GLN A 133 9.08 -10.48 20.42
CA GLN A 133 7.77 -10.77 20.99
C GLN A 133 6.82 -9.58 20.87
N SER A 134 7.32 -8.38 21.20
CA SER A 134 6.50 -7.16 21.23
C SER A 134 7.35 -5.89 21.35
N ARG A 135 6.67 -4.76 21.46
CA ARG A 135 7.29 -3.52 21.90
C ARG A 135 7.85 -3.67 23.32
N PRO A 136 9.15 -3.38 23.55
CA PRO A 136 9.74 -3.44 24.90
C PRO A 136 9.04 -2.47 25.86
N ALA A 137 8.76 -2.90 27.07
CA ALA A 137 8.18 -2.03 28.10
C ALA A 137 9.13 -0.87 28.48
N ASP A 138 10.45 -1.11 28.39
CA ASP A 138 11.51 -0.17 28.73
C ASP A 138 12.14 0.48 27.47
N LEU A 139 11.40 0.58 26.36
CA LEU A 139 11.86 1.13 25.07
C LEU A 139 12.58 2.48 25.25
N SER A 140 11.97 3.44 25.93
CA SER A 140 12.53 4.77 26.16
C SER A 140 13.83 4.73 26.99
N LYS A 141 13.93 3.78 27.93
CA LYS A 141 15.14 3.58 28.72
C LYS A 141 16.28 3.02 27.86
N ARG A 142 15.99 2.02 27.01
CA ARG A 142 17.00 1.42 26.11
C ARG A 142 17.54 2.45 25.12
N ILE A 143 16.66 3.18 24.44
CA ILE A 143 17.09 4.16 23.45
C ILE A 143 17.82 5.34 24.11
N GLY A 144 17.36 5.81 25.27
CA GLY A 144 18.04 6.85 26.06
C GLY A 144 19.45 6.44 26.51
N ALA A 145 19.64 5.17 26.91
CA ALA A 145 20.94 4.63 27.24
C ALA A 145 21.90 4.62 26.03
N MET A 146 21.41 4.25 24.84
CA MET A 146 22.22 4.30 23.60
C MET A 146 22.56 5.73 23.22
N TRP A 147 21.63 6.66 23.31
CA TRP A 147 21.85 8.06 22.96
C TRP A 147 22.83 8.77 23.90
N SER A 148 22.83 8.41 25.18
CA SER A 148 23.75 8.98 26.18
C SER A 148 25.15 8.35 26.17
N GLU A 149 25.33 7.15 25.57
CA GLU A 149 26.62 6.46 25.55
C GLU A 149 27.58 7.09 24.53
N SER A 150 28.76 7.58 24.97
CA SER A 150 29.73 8.28 24.13
C SER A 150 30.31 7.40 23.02
N LEU A 151 30.48 6.10 23.25
CA LEU A 151 31.02 5.15 22.29
C LEU A 151 29.95 4.72 21.23
N CYS A 152 28.69 4.94 21.51
CA CYS A 152 27.61 4.66 20.56
C CYS A 152 27.61 5.69 19.44
N SER A 153 27.93 5.25 18.24
CA SER A 153 27.83 6.10 17.05
C SER A 153 26.44 6.07 16.43
N ILE A 154 25.73 4.92 16.51
CA ILE A 154 24.41 4.71 15.95
C ILE A 154 23.59 3.88 16.94
N ALA A 155 22.41 4.36 17.27
CA ALA A 155 21.45 3.61 18.09
C ALA A 155 20.55 2.76 17.19
N LYS A 156 20.33 1.48 17.52
CA LYS A 156 19.45 0.57 16.76
C LYS A 156 18.47 -0.10 17.68
N ILE A 157 17.18 0.05 17.36
CA ILE A 157 16.12 -0.64 18.09
C ILE A 157 15.11 -1.23 17.10
N ALA A 158 14.79 -2.51 17.29
CA ALA A 158 13.83 -3.21 16.46
C ALA A 158 12.92 -4.08 17.33
N TRP A 159 11.60 -4.03 17.08
CA TRP A 159 10.64 -4.84 17.82
C TRP A 159 9.54 -5.39 16.93
N ARG A 160 8.93 -6.49 17.36
CA ARG A 160 7.79 -7.07 16.65
C ARG A 160 6.57 -6.19 16.85
N ALA A 161 6.04 -5.66 15.75
CA ALA A 161 4.80 -4.92 15.76
C ALA A 161 3.60 -5.85 16.00
N ARG A 162 2.68 -5.43 16.87
CA ARG A 162 1.39 -6.06 17.10
C ARG A 162 0.25 -5.35 16.36
N SER A 163 0.52 -4.14 15.92
CA SER A 163 -0.40 -3.28 15.19
C SER A 163 0.38 -2.35 14.28
N VAL A 164 -0.26 -1.89 13.21
CA VAL A 164 0.30 -0.84 12.34
C VAL A 164 0.61 0.46 13.11
N ARG A 165 -0.05 0.70 14.25
CA ARG A 165 0.19 1.85 15.13
C ARG A 165 1.59 1.89 15.74
N ASP A 166 2.21 0.71 15.92
CA ASP A 166 3.55 0.62 16.50
C ASP A 166 4.61 1.37 15.65
N ASN A 167 4.33 1.56 14.35
CA ASN A 167 5.20 2.37 13.49
C ASN A 167 5.23 3.85 13.90
N LEU A 168 4.16 4.39 14.49
CA LEU A 168 4.12 5.79 14.92
C LEU A 168 5.18 6.07 15.97
N GLU A 169 5.40 5.14 16.91
CA GLU A 169 6.45 5.28 17.90
C GLU A 169 7.86 5.18 17.28
N ALA A 170 8.06 4.30 16.30
CA ALA A 170 9.31 4.26 15.55
C ALA A 170 9.59 5.61 14.85
N PHE A 171 8.56 6.23 14.27
CA PHE A 171 8.68 7.54 13.63
C PHE A 171 9.01 8.65 14.63
N GLU A 172 8.38 8.62 15.82
CA GLU A 172 8.69 9.58 16.90
C GLU A 172 10.14 9.45 17.39
N LEU A 173 10.64 8.22 17.57
CA LEU A 173 12.04 7.99 17.93
C LEU A 173 13.01 8.55 16.88
N LEU A 174 12.74 8.32 15.60
CA LEU A 174 13.56 8.85 14.51
C LEU A 174 13.52 10.37 14.44
N ARG A 175 12.36 10.98 14.67
CA ARG A 175 12.19 12.44 14.63
C ARG A 175 12.93 13.15 15.77
N HIS A 176 12.95 12.54 16.96
CA HIS A 176 13.53 13.14 18.17
C HIS A 176 14.92 12.58 18.50
N GLN A 177 15.58 11.93 17.53
CA GLN A 177 16.89 11.33 17.72
C GLN A 177 17.95 12.36 18.07
N SER A 178 18.78 12.07 19.08
CA SER A 178 19.97 12.87 19.43
C SER A 178 21.25 12.34 18.79
N LYS A 179 21.21 11.13 18.23
CA LYS A 179 22.26 10.48 17.44
C LYS A 179 21.62 9.78 16.24
N PRO A 180 22.38 9.48 15.17
CA PRO A 180 21.88 8.64 14.08
C PRO A 180 21.21 7.37 14.61
N THR A 181 19.96 7.13 14.23
CA THR A 181 19.13 6.08 14.82
C THR A 181 18.48 5.21 13.75
N ILE A 182 18.39 3.93 14.07
CA ILE A 182 17.64 2.91 13.34
C ILE A 182 16.49 2.48 14.25
N ALA A 183 15.25 2.77 13.89
CA ALA A 183 14.08 2.34 14.62
C ALA A 183 13.12 1.66 13.66
N LEU A 184 12.91 0.34 13.82
CA LEU A 184 12.16 -0.47 12.88
C LEU A 184 11.19 -1.40 13.61
N CYS A 185 10.00 -1.53 13.05
CA CYS A 185 9.03 -2.53 13.43
C CYS A 185 9.19 -3.79 12.57
N MET A 186 9.12 -4.98 13.19
CA MET A 186 9.20 -6.27 12.52
C MET A 186 7.81 -6.85 12.23
N GLY A 187 7.73 -7.71 11.22
CA GLY A 187 6.49 -8.38 10.78
C GLY A 187 5.67 -7.53 9.81
N GLN A 188 4.55 -8.09 9.38
CA GLN A 188 3.66 -7.47 8.38
C GLN A 188 3.13 -6.09 8.79
N PHE A 189 2.92 -5.85 10.08
CA PHE A 189 2.50 -4.55 10.59
C PHE A 189 3.60 -3.49 10.53
N GLY A 190 4.87 -3.90 10.37
CA GLY A 190 6.04 -3.03 10.45
C GLY A 190 6.55 -2.49 9.12
N ILE A 191 5.96 -2.87 7.98
CA ILE A 191 6.46 -2.48 6.65
C ILE A 191 6.57 -0.96 6.51
N ALA A 192 5.59 -0.22 7.01
CA ALA A 192 5.59 1.25 6.93
C ALA A 192 6.82 1.88 7.60
N SER A 193 7.32 1.35 8.74
CA SER A 193 8.52 1.87 9.40
C SER A 193 9.79 1.71 8.57
N ARG A 194 9.85 0.66 7.74
CA ARG A 194 10.98 0.38 6.86
C ARG A 194 10.98 1.29 5.64
N VAL A 195 9.82 1.42 4.99
CA VAL A 195 9.64 2.23 3.77
C VAL A 195 9.75 3.72 4.08
N LEU A 196 9.14 4.18 5.18
CA LEU A 196 9.09 5.59 5.54
C LEU A 196 10.26 6.05 6.42
N ALA A 197 11.26 5.19 6.70
CA ALA A 197 12.46 5.58 7.45
C ALA A 197 13.12 6.88 6.91
N PRO A 198 13.24 7.10 5.58
CA PRO A 198 13.80 8.34 5.04
C PRO A 198 13.02 9.59 5.43
N LYS A 199 11.68 9.50 5.50
CA LYS A 199 10.82 10.64 5.88
C LYS A 199 11.14 11.17 7.28
N PHE A 200 11.55 10.28 8.18
CA PHE A 200 11.82 10.60 9.58
C PHE A 200 13.30 10.70 9.93
N GLY A 201 14.19 10.65 8.92
CA GLY A 201 15.62 10.78 9.12
C GLY A 201 16.30 9.52 9.67
N GLY A 202 15.71 8.35 9.46
CA GLY A 202 16.31 7.07 9.83
C GLY A 202 17.69 6.89 9.21
N PHE A 203 18.68 6.39 9.99
CA PHE A 203 20.03 6.21 9.50
C PHE A 203 20.09 5.19 8.35
N LEU A 204 19.47 4.03 8.52
CA LEU A 204 19.32 3.02 7.49
C LEU A 204 18.01 2.22 7.66
N THR A 205 17.63 1.51 6.61
CA THR A 205 16.62 0.44 6.63
C THR A 205 17.24 -0.87 6.16
N TYR A 206 16.67 -2.01 6.58
CA TYR A 206 17.20 -3.33 6.25
C TYR A 206 16.39 -4.00 5.15
N ALA A 207 17.11 -4.44 4.11
CA ALA A 207 16.63 -5.28 3.03
C ALA A 207 17.10 -6.74 3.19
N ARG A 208 16.39 -7.66 2.55
CA ARG A 208 16.85 -9.04 2.30
C ARG A 208 17.37 -9.18 0.88
N PRO A 209 18.28 -10.11 0.61
CA PRO A 209 18.67 -10.45 -0.77
C PRO A 209 17.48 -10.98 -1.57
N ASN A 210 17.51 -10.79 -2.89
CA ASN A 210 16.53 -11.38 -3.79
C ASN A 210 16.64 -12.92 -3.76
N GLY A 211 15.47 -13.60 -3.75
CA GLY A 211 15.42 -15.07 -3.76
C GLY A 211 15.68 -15.74 -2.41
N GLU A 212 16.09 -14.99 -1.38
CA GLU A 212 16.40 -15.53 -0.07
C GLU A 212 15.36 -15.16 0.99
N MET A 213 15.28 -15.97 2.05
CA MET A 213 14.53 -15.60 3.25
C MET A 213 15.31 -14.54 4.03
N GLY A 214 14.61 -13.48 4.47
CA GLY A 214 15.25 -12.41 5.23
C GLY A 214 15.68 -12.84 6.63
N THR A 215 16.59 -12.07 7.23
CA THR A 215 17.08 -12.25 8.60
C THR A 215 16.05 -11.83 9.67
N ALA A 216 14.96 -11.17 9.27
CA ALA A 216 13.85 -10.78 10.13
C ALA A 216 12.51 -10.76 9.37
N PRO A 217 11.37 -11.04 10.03
CA PRO A 217 10.06 -11.01 9.39
C PRO A 217 9.73 -9.63 8.79
N GLY A 218 9.08 -9.61 7.61
CA GLY A 218 8.63 -8.39 6.95
C GLY A 218 9.75 -7.57 6.29
N GLN A 219 10.92 -8.16 6.04
CA GLN A 219 11.95 -7.52 5.24
C GLN A 219 11.58 -7.52 3.76
N LEU A 220 11.68 -6.36 3.14
CA LEU A 220 11.57 -6.15 1.70
C LEU A 220 12.92 -6.43 1.02
N THR A 221 12.91 -6.72 -0.28
CA THR A 221 14.13 -6.77 -1.11
C THR A 221 14.62 -5.34 -1.40
N VAL A 222 15.88 -5.22 -1.85
CA VAL A 222 16.42 -3.93 -2.34
C VAL A 222 15.59 -3.44 -3.53
N GLU A 223 15.20 -4.35 -4.40
CA GLU A 223 14.38 -4.07 -5.57
C GLU A 223 12.99 -3.52 -5.20
N GLU A 224 12.34 -4.09 -4.17
CA GLU A 224 11.07 -3.54 -3.65
C GLU A 224 11.24 -2.14 -3.09
N PHE A 225 12.32 -1.85 -2.34
CA PHE A 225 12.58 -0.50 -1.83
C PHE A 225 12.76 0.53 -2.95
N ILE A 226 13.50 0.18 -4.01
CA ILE A 226 13.81 1.10 -5.10
C ILE A 226 12.68 1.13 -6.13
N GLY A 227 12.22 -0.03 -6.60
CA GLY A 227 11.26 -0.14 -7.70
C GLY A 227 9.82 0.06 -7.27
N VAL A 228 9.38 -0.57 -6.15
CA VAL A 228 7.99 -0.44 -5.68
C VAL A 228 7.79 0.86 -4.92
N TYR A 229 8.66 1.14 -3.95
CA TYR A 229 8.43 2.24 -3.00
C TYR A 229 9.20 3.51 -3.32
N SER A 230 10.14 3.48 -4.28
CA SER A 230 10.95 4.64 -4.69
C SER A 230 11.53 5.41 -3.49
N THR A 231 12.05 4.67 -2.49
CA THR A 231 12.42 5.22 -1.18
C THR A 231 13.48 6.32 -1.24
N HIS A 232 14.28 6.36 -2.31
CA HIS A 232 15.27 7.40 -2.58
C HIS A 232 14.65 8.79 -2.88
N HIS A 233 13.35 8.85 -3.23
CA HIS A 233 12.60 10.09 -3.42
C HIS A 233 11.86 10.56 -2.17
N ILE A 234 11.79 9.72 -1.12
CA ILE A 234 11.07 10.06 0.11
C ILE A 234 11.86 11.10 0.90
N THR A 235 11.18 12.19 1.25
CA THR A 235 11.70 13.33 2.02
C THR A 235 10.82 13.59 3.25
N THR A 236 11.23 14.50 4.12
CA THR A 236 10.42 14.93 5.28
C THR A 236 9.07 15.53 4.89
N ALA A 237 8.98 16.14 3.70
CA ALA A 237 7.77 16.74 3.16
C ALA A 237 6.84 15.73 2.45
N THR A 238 7.28 14.49 2.20
CA THR A 238 6.50 13.50 1.46
C THR A 238 5.16 13.25 2.14
N GLN A 239 4.08 13.31 1.37
CA GLN A 239 2.73 12.97 1.82
C GLN A 239 2.58 11.45 1.85
N VAL A 240 1.89 10.92 2.86
CA VAL A 240 1.71 9.48 3.04
C VAL A 240 0.31 9.07 2.61
N PHE A 241 0.27 8.03 1.82
CA PHE A 241 -0.92 7.32 1.37
C PHE A 241 -0.76 5.83 1.68
N GLY A 242 -1.85 5.08 1.59
CA GLY A 242 -1.71 3.65 1.79
C GLY A 242 -2.94 2.84 1.44
N VAL A 243 -2.80 1.50 1.48
CA VAL A 243 -3.92 0.56 1.37
C VAL A 243 -4.17 -0.11 2.71
N ILE A 244 -5.40 -0.02 3.19
CA ILE A 244 -5.87 -0.71 4.40
C ILE A 244 -6.62 -1.98 3.98
N GLY A 245 -6.24 -3.11 4.57
CA GLY A 245 -6.88 -4.41 4.34
C GLY A 245 -6.36 -5.49 5.26
N TRP A 246 -6.93 -6.72 5.14
CA TRP A 246 -6.50 -7.89 5.89
C TRP A 246 -6.84 -9.20 5.16
N PRO A 247 -5.86 -9.95 4.67
CA PRO A 247 -4.46 -9.57 4.49
C PRO A 247 -4.29 -8.45 3.44
N VAL A 248 -3.12 -7.79 3.37
CA VAL A 248 -2.87 -6.67 2.45
C VAL A 248 -1.53 -6.78 1.70
N GLU A 249 -0.69 -7.76 2.06
CA GLU A 249 0.68 -7.90 1.54
C GLU A 249 0.74 -8.17 0.04
N HIS A 250 -0.30 -8.79 -0.50
CA HIS A 250 -0.37 -9.15 -1.94
C HIS A 250 -1.06 -8.09 -2.80
N SER A 251 -1.38 -6.93 -2.23
CA SER A 251 -2.01 -5.84 -2.97
C SER A 251 -1.05 -5.23 -4.00
N LEU A 252 -1.52 -5.06 -5.23
CA LEU A 252 -0.79 -4.35 -6.30
C LEU A 252 -0.89 -2.82 -6.17
N SER A 253 -1.70 -2.30 -5.25
CA SER A 253 -1.90 -0.85 -5.10
C SER A 253 -0.61 -0.09 -4.78
N PRO A 254 0.31 -0.56 -3.90
CA PRO A 254 1.58 0.14 -3.67
C PRO A 254 2.42 0.28 -4.94
N LEU A 255 2.52 -0.81 -5.73
CA LEU A 255 3.25 -0.81 -6.99
C LEU A 255 2.70 0.24 -7.97
N LEU A 256 1.39 0.24 -8.16
CA LEU A 256 0.71 1.10 -9.13
C LEU A 256 0.73 2.58 -8.72
N HIS A 257 0.37 2.89 -7.46
CA HIS A 257 0.31 4.28 -7.00
C HIS A 257 1.69 4.93 -6.87
N ASN A 258 2.71 4.20 -6.38
CA ASN A 258 4.06 4.75 -6.32
C ASN A 258 4.65 4.97 -7.72
N ALA A 259 4.39 4.07 -8.69
CA ALA A 259 4.76 4.30 -10.08
C ALA A 259 4.08 5.55 -10.66
N ALA A 260 2.80 5.78 -10.34
CA ALA A 260 2.07 6.97 -10.76
C ALA A 260 2.61 8.24 -10.09
N PHE A 261 2.93 8.21 -8.79
CA PHE A 261 3.58 9.34 -8.09
C PHE A 261 4.94 9.68 -8.72
N THR A 262 5.74 8.67 -9.05
CA THR A 262 7.03 8.88 -9.73
C THR A 262 6.84 9.48 -11.13
N ALA A 263 5.91 8.94 -11.93
CA ALA A 263 5.64 9.41 -13.28
C ALA A 263 5.12 10.86 -13.32
N THR A 264 4.36 11.26 -12.30
CA THR A 264 3.81 12.63 -12.17
C THR A 264 4.69 13.57 -11.36
N GLN A 265 5.81 13.11 -10.83
CA GLN A 265 6.67 13.85 -9.90
C GLN A 265 5.92 14.34 -8.64
N PHE A 266 4.83 13.66 -8.27
CA PHE A 266 4.09 13.96 -7.06
C PHE A 266 4.86 13.45 -5.83
N ASN A 267 5.05 14.30 -4.82
CA ASN A 267 5.80 13.93 -3.62
C ASN A 267 4.94 13.12 -2.64
N GLY A 268 4.60 11.92 -3.04
CA GLY A 268 3.79 10.95 -2.29
C GLY A 268 4.53 9.64 -2.06
N ALA A 269 4.17 8.93 -0.99
CA ALA A 269 4.58 7.55 -0.73
C ALA A 269 3.36 6.72 -0.35
N TYR A 270 3.18 5.59 -1.01
CA TYR A 270 2.04 4.72 -0.81
C TYR A 270 2.49 3.40 -0.20
N VAL A 271 1.96 3.06 0.99
CA VAL A 271 2.41 1.92 1.80
C VAL A 271 1.26 0.97 2.18
N PRO A 272 1.51 -0.33 2.40
CA PRO A 272 0.52 -1.23 2.97
C PRO A 272 0.33 -0.95 4.47
N LEU A 273 -0.93 -0.90 4.90
CA LEU A 273 -1.36 -0.64 6.26
C LEU A 273 -2.25 -1.80 6.73
N ALA A 274 -1.63 -2.89 7.16
CA ALA A 274 -2.34 -4.08 7.62
C ALA A 274 -3.14 -3.79 8.88
N ILE A 275 -4.46 -4.02 8.84
CA ILE A 275 -5.35 -3.85 9.99
C ILE A 275 -6.24 -5.10 10.09
N PRO A 276 -6.24 -5.83 11.23
CA PRO A 276 -7.12 -6.97 11.45
C PRO A 276 -8.60 -6.62 11.28
N SER A 277 -9.42 -7.64 10.97
CA SER A 277 -10.81 -7.49 10.48
C SER A 277 -11.79 -6.81 11.43
N GLU A 278 -11.49 -6.77 12.73
CA GLU A 278 -12.41 -6.25 13.74
C GLU A 278 -12.52 -4.72 13.68
N TRP A 279 -13.73 -4.23 13.94
CA TRP A 279 -14.03 -2.79 13.96
C TRP A 279 -13.13 -1.99 14.89
N GLU A 280 -12.85 -2.51 16.09
CA GLU A 280 -12.06 -1.77 17.08
C GLU A 280 -10.59 -1.61 16.65
N HIS A 281 -10.02 -2.59 15.95
CA HIS A 281 -8.69 -2.47 15.35
C HIS A 281 -8.68 -1.39 14.26
N PHE A 282 -9.68 -1.40 13.38
CA PHE A 282 -9.81 -0.39 12.32
C PHE A 282 -9.95 1.02 12.89
N LYS A 283 -10.92 1.21 13.82
CA LYS A 283 -11.21 2.48 14.45
C LYS A 283 -9.99 3.08 15.16
N ALA A 284 -9.32 2.27 15.99
CA ALA A 284 -8.15 2.72 16.74
C ALA A 284 -6.96 3.03 15.83
N SER A 285 -6.65 2.12 14.87
CA SER A 285 -5.49 2.28 14.01
C SER A 285 -5.62 3.48 13.08
N LEU A 286 -6.75 3.60 12.40
CA LEU A 286 -6.97 4.72 11.49
C LEU A 286 -7.06 6.05 12.25
N GLY A 287 -7.71 6.05 13.43
CA GLY A 287 -7.83 7.24 14.27
C GLY A 287 -6.47 7.80 14.71
N GLU A 288 -5.58 6.96 15.20
CA GLU A 288 -4.23 7.37 15.61
C GLU A 288 -3.36 7.80 14.42
N MET A 289 -3.42 7.07 13.30
CA MET A 289 -2.66 7.44 12.09
C MET A 289 -3.13 8.76 11.49
N ALA A 290 -4.44 8.98 11.39
CA ALA A 290 -5.02 10.23 10.87
C ALA A 290 -4.77 11.43 11.79
N ALA A 291 -4.73 11.21 13.11
CA ALA A 291 -4.42 12.25 14.10
C ALA A 291 -2.92 12.57 14.19
N SER A 292 -2.04 11.76 13.59
CA SER A 292 -0.58 11.96 13.68
C SER A 292 -0.10 13.05 12.71
N PRO A 293 0.30 14.24 13.21
CA PRO A 293 0.74 15.32 12.33
C PRO A 293 2.07 15.02 11.64
N ILE A 294 2.90 14.15 12.24
CA ILE A 294 4.20 13.80 11.67
C ILE A 294 4.07 12.82 10.50
N LEU A 295 3.05 11.93 10.54
CA LEU A 295 2.82 10.99 9.47
C LEU A 295 2.40 11.69 8.18
N ASN A 296 1.60 12.76 8.29
CA ASN A 296 1.02 13.48 7.16
C ASN A 296 0.23 12.53 6.24
N LEU A 297 -0.65 11.71 6.84
CA LEU A 297 -1.53 10.80 6.11
C LEU A 297 -2.59 11.61 5.35
N ARG A 298 -2.59 11.50 4.01
CA ARG A 298 -3.45 12.30 3.14
C ARG A 298 -4.59 11.50 2.51
N GLY A 299 -4.42 10.19 2.38
CA GLY A 299 -5.46 9.33 1.86
C GLY A 299 -5.16 7.87 2.02
N VAL A 300 -6.21 7.05 1.99
CA VAL A 300 -6.07 5.60 2.00
C VAL A 300 -7.07 4.94 1.07
N SER A 301 -6.60 3.94 0.33
CA SER A 301 -7.47 2.95 -0.28
C SER A 301 -7.90 1.93 0.78
N VAL A 302 -9.11 1.44 0.69
CA VAL A 302 -9.66 0.47 1.63
C VAL A 302 -10.17 -0.76 0.87
N THR A 303 -9.63 -1.92 1.23
CA THR A 303 -10.05 -3.20 0.68
C THR A 303 -10.68 -4.10 1.74
N LEU A 304 -10.93 -5.35 1.39
CA LEU A 304 -11.50 -6.34 2.31
C LEU A 304 -10.73 -6.41 3.63
N PRO A 305 -11.42 -6.54 4.77
CA PRO A 305 -12.88 -6.53 4.94
C PRO A 305 -13.46 -5.15 5.32
N HIS A 306 -12.72 -4.06 5.16
CA HIS A 306 -12.92 -2.79 5.85
C HIS A 306 -13.76 -1.73 5.14
N LYS A 307 -14.31 -2.00 3.93
CA LYS A 307 -15.04 -0.97 3.17
C LYS A 307 -16.26 -0.38 3.91
N GLU A 308 -16.99 -1.21 4.68
CA GLU A 308 -18.09 -0.75 5.52
C GLU A 308 -17.57 0.02 6.77
N HIS A 309 -16.46 -0.44 7.35
CA HIS A 309 -15.79 0.24 8.46
C HIS A 309 -15.32 1.64 8.05
N ALA A 310 -14.79 1.80 6.84
CA ALA A 310 -14.31 3.09 6.35
C ALA A 310 -15.42 4.16 6.33
N LEU A 311 -16.57 3.84 5.74
CA LEU A 311 -17.70 4.75 5.72
C LEU A 311 -18.23 5.04 7.13
N ARG A 312 -18.38 4.00 7.97
CA ARG A 312 -18.82 4.13 9.36
C ARG A 312 -17.88 5.05 10.15
N TRP A 313 -16.57 4.84 10.03
CA TRP A 313 -15.56 5.65 10.72
C TRP A 313 -15.60 7.10 10.26
N CYS A 314 -15.63 7.34 8.94
CA CYS A 314 -15.72 8.68 8.36
C CYS A 314 -16.91 9.47 8.94
N LYS A 315 -18.10 8.86 8.94
CA LYS A 315 -19.31 9.48 9.53
C LYS A 315 -19.19 9.76 11.02
N GLN A 316 -18.58 8.86 11.78
CA GLN A 316 -18.34 9.06 13.21
C GLN A 316 -17.38 10.21 13.52
N GLN A 317 -16.48 10.54 12.58
CA GLN A 317 -15.60 11.70 12.68
C GLN A 317 -16.24 13.00 12.14
N GLY A 318 -17.52 12.98 11.76
CA GLY A 318 -18.21 14.13 11.18
C GLY A 318 -17.84 14.41 9.73
N GLY A 319 -17.20 13.45 9.05
CA GLY A 319 -16.82 13.57 7.66
C GLY A 319 -17.97 13.33 6.67
N GLY A 320 -17.80 13.79 5.43
CA GLY A 320 -18.72 13.60 4.32
C GLY A 320 -18.52 12.29 3.59
N ALA A 321 -19.49 11.91 2.76
CA ALA A 321 -19.36 10.78 1.86
C ALA A 321 -20.00 11.10 0.51
N ASP A 322 -19.47 10.49 -0.56
CA ASP A 322 -20.10 10.58 -1.88
C ASP A 322 -21.42 9.81 -1.95
N VAL A 323 -22.22 10.11 -2.98
CA VAL A 323 -23.53 9.48 -3.18
C VAL A 323 -23.41 7.96 -3.27
N VAL A 324 -22.37 7.46 -3.92
CA VAL A 324 -22.15 6.01 -4.10
C VAL A 324 -21.88 5.33 -2.77
N SER A 325 -20.95 5.88 -1.96
CA SER A 325 -20.65 5.35 -0.63
C SER A 325 -21.88 5.31 0.27
N GLU A 326 -22.72 6.37 0.21
CA GLU A 326 -24.00 6.42 0.92
C GLU A 326 -24.96 5.33 0.45
N TRP A 327 -25.07 5.14 -0.87
CA TRP A 327 -25.97 4.16 -1.46
C TRP A 327 -25.54 2.72 -1.18
N CYS A 328 -24.27 2.40 -1.37
CA CYS A 328 -23.78 1.04 -1.14
C CYS A 328 -23.50 0.72 0.33
N GLY A 329 -23.42 1.74 1.19
CA GLY A 329 -23.06 1.58 2.60
C GLY A 329 -21.59 1.22 2.82
N ALA A 330 -20.70 1.55 1.85
CA ALA A 330 -19.29 1.18 1.89
C ALA A 330 -18.44 2.18 1.10
N ALA A 331 -17.21 2.45 1.57
CA ALA A 331 -16.23 3.28 0.89
C ALA A 331 -14.93 2.48 0.64
N ASN A 332 -14.33 2.66 -0.52
CA ASN A 332 -13.02 2.09 -0.82
C ASN A 332 -11.89 3.12 -0.78
N THR A 333 -12.20 4.39 -0.49
CA THR A 333 -11.24 5.49 -0.47
C THR A 333 -11.60 6.48 0.63
N LEU A 334 -10.62 6.90 1.42
CA LEU A 334 -10.72 8.01 2.36
C LEU A 334 -9.66 9.05 2.02
N ILE A 335 -10.06 10.32 1.98
CA ILE A 335 -9.16 11.46 1.81
C ILE A 335 -9.18 12.26 3.12
N PHE A 336 -8.02 12.69 3.57
CA PHE A 336 -7.87 13.49 4.79
C PHE A 336 -7.51 14.93 4.43
N SER A 337 -8.32 15.87 4.91
CA SER A 337 -7.99 17.29 4.82
C SER A 337 -6.75 17.64 5.66
N SER A 338 -6.18 18.81 5.46
CA SER A 338 -5.09 19.35 6.30
C SER A 338 -5.45 19.43 7.79
N HIS A 339 -6.76 19.46 8.11
CA HIS A 339 -7.29 19.49 9.48
C HIS A 339 -7.71 18.12 10.01
N GLY A 340 -7.40 17.03 9.28
CA GLY A 340 -7.70 15.66 9.68
C GLY A 340 -9.16 15.22 9.48
N VAL A 341 -10.01 16.05 8.86
CA VAL A 341 -11.38 15.66 8.52
C VAL A 341 -11.34 14.70 7.34
N ALA A 342 -11.99 13.54 7.47
CA ALA A 342 -12.05 12.53 6.42
C ALA A 342 -13.25 12.75 5.50
N HIS A 343 -13.07 12.43 4.21
CA HIS A 343 -14.14 12.29 3.24
C HIS A 343 -14.06 10.89 2.61
N ALA A 344 -15.22 10.23 2.51
CA ALA A 344 -15.33 8.86 2.02
C ALA A 344 -15.84 8.84 0.58
N PHE A 345 -15.18 8.04 -0.26
CA PHE A 345 -15.53 7.86 -1.67
C PHE A 345 -15.58 6.38 -2.03
N ASN A 346 -16.34 6.08 -3.09
CA ASN A 346 -16.35 4.75 -3.67
C ASN A 346 -16.03 4.80 -5.16
N THR A 347 -14.79 4.49 -5.52
CA THR A 347 -14.30 4.45 -6.89
C THR A 347 -14.56 3.12 -7.60
N ASP A 348 -14.97 2.07 -6.88
CA ASP A 348 -15.27 0.76 -7.47
C ASP A 348 -16.49 0.85 -8.40
N ALA A 349 -17.52 1.58 -8.00
CA ALA A 349 -18.77 1.67 -8.74
C ALA A 349 -18.59 2.33 -10.12
N PRO A 350 -18.04 3.56 -10.22
CA PRO A 350 -17.83 4.17 -11.54
C PRO A 350 -16.83 3.38 -12.39
N ALA A 351 -15.81 2.75 -11.77
CA ALA A 351 -14.86 1.92 -12.49
C ALA A 351 -15.50 0.69 -13.14
N ALA A 352 -16.35 -0.04 -12.39
CA ALA A 352 -17.05 -1.20 -12.91
C ALA A 352 -18.05 -0.83 -14.00
N VAL A 353 -18.82 0.25 -13.80
CA VAL A 353 -19.81 0.71 -14.78
C VAL A 353 -19.15 1.16 -16.08
N ALA A 354 -18.01 1.88 -15.99
CA ALA A 354 -17.24 2.28 -17.18
C ALA A 354 -16.70 1.05 -17.93
N ALA A 355 -16.16 0.06 -17.22
CA ALA A 355 -15.64 -1.16 -17.83
C ALA A 355 -16.73 -1.97 -18.56
N ILE A 356 -17.91 -2.10 -17.96
CA ILE A 356 -19.06 -2.76 -18.58
C ILE A 356 -19.58 -1.94 -19.78
N ALA A 357 -19.65 -0.61 -19.66
CA ALA A 357 -20.07 0.29 -20.73
C ALA A 357 -19.19 0.14 -21.97
N MET A 358 -17.87 0.14 -21.79
CA MET A 358 -16.90 -0.09 -22.86
C MET A 358 -17.20 -1.41 -23.59
N ALA A 359 -17.38 -2.50 -22.84
CA ALA A 359 -17.65 -3.81 -23.42
C ALA A 359 -19.02 -3.91 -24.12
N LEU A 360 -20.00 -3.09 -23.71
CA LEU A 360 -21.30 -2.96 -24.36
C LEU A 360 -21.31 -1.95 -25.52
N GLY A 361 -20.18 -1.32 -25.85
CA GLY A 361 -20.08 -0.27 -26.87
C GLY A 361 -20.79 1.05 -26.49
N MET A 362 -20.92 1.34 -25.19
CA MET A 362 -21.52 2.56 -24.65
C MET A 362 -20.45 3.60 -24.28
N ASN A 363 -20.85 4.86 -24.07
CA ASN A 363 -19.92 5.89 -23.61
C ASN A 363 -19.49 5.64 -22.16
N GLU A 364 -18.18 5.47 -21.97
CA GLU A 364 -17.58 5.12 -20.67
C GLU A 364 -17.66 6.27 -19.66
N GLN A 365 -17.29 7.49 -20.08
CA GLN A 365 -17.23 8.66 -19.20
C GLN A 365 -18.64 9.07 -18.73
N ALA A 366 -19.60 9.11 -19.66
CA ALA A 366 -20.98 9.40 -19.31
C ALA A 366 -21.57 8.30 -18.40
N SER A 367 -21.20 7.03 -18.60
CA SER A 367 -21.60 5.92 -17.77
C SER A 367 -21.01 6.00 -16.35
N ALA A 368 -19.72 6.33 -16.23
CA ALA A 368 -19.06 6.56 -14.95
C ALA A 368 -19.70 7.74 -14.19
N ALA A 369 -19.99 8.84 -14.89
CA ALA A 369 -20.65 10.01 -14.30
C ALA A 369 -22.05 9.68 -13.75
N LEU A 370 -22.84 8.90 -14.48
CA LEU A 370 -24.15 8.39 -14.02
C LEU A 370 -23.99 7.52 -12.76
N ALA A 371 -22.99 6.65 -12.74
CA ALA A 371 -22.71 5.78 -11.59
C ALA A 371 -22.36 6.56 -10.31
N CYS A 372 -21.94 7.81 -10.43
CA CYS A 372 -21.70 8.72 -9.31
C CYS A 372 -22.92 9.51 -8.85
N GLY A 373 -24.11 9.24 -9.38
CA GLY A 373 -25.35 9.96 -9.03
C GLY A 373 -25.61 11.24 -9.84
N GLY A 374 -25.03 11.34 -10.97
CA GLY A 374 -25.07 12.25 -12.11
C GLY A 374 -26.04 13.42 -12.24
N ASN A 375 -26.13 14.30 -11.23
CA ASN A 375 -26.75 15.61 -11.40
C ASN A 375 -25.73 16.77 -11.28
N GLY A 376 -24.44 16.53 -11.49
CA GLY A 376 -23.41 17.55 -11.71
C GLY A 376 -23.17 18.59 -10.61
N LYS A 377 -23.91 18.53 -9.48
CA LYS A 377 -23.84 19.56 -8.43
C LYS A 377 -23.02 19.19 -7.20
N ASN A 378 -22.69 17.92 -7.02
CA ASN A 378 -22.05 17.40 -5.79
C ASN A 378 -20.76 16.63 -6.02
N HIS A 379 -20.25 16.56 -7.24
CA HIS A 379 -18.91 16.07 -7.53
C HIS A 379 -18.08 17.17 -8.19
N PRO A 380 -16.83 17.34 -7.77
CA PRO A 380 -15.90 18.20 -8.49
C PRO A 380 -15.74 17.69 -9.93
N GLU A 381 -15.32 18.57 -10.81
CA GLU A 381 -15.25 18.46 -12.26
C GLU A 381 -14.50 17.26 -12.86
N ILE A 382 -14.24 16.21 -12.07
CA ILE A 382 -13.42 15.03 -12.41
C ILE A 382 -13.91 14.34 -13.69
N PHE A 383 -15.24 14.37 -13.96
CA PHE A 383 -15.82 13.67 -15.09
C PHE A 383 -16.31 14.59 -16.23
N THR A 384 -16.05 15.90 -16.20
CA THR A 384 -16.77 16.86 -17.04
C THR A 384 -16.01 17.45 -18.24
N LYS A 385 -14.83 16.93 -18.61
CA LYS A 385 -13.98 17.56 -19.64
C LYS A 385 -14.07 16.98 -21.06
N VAL A 386 -15.24 16.48 -21.50
CA VAL A 386 -15.37 15.84 -22.83
C VAL A 386 -16.17 16.68 -23.84
N SER A 387 -16.87 17.73 -23.45
CA SER A 387 -17.56 18.61 -24.43
C SER A 387 -17.54 20.07 -24.03
N ASP A 388 -17.43 20.96 -24.99
CA ASP A 388 -17.34 22.43 -24.81
C ASP A 388 -18.66 23.08 -24.41
N SER A 389 -19.82 22.39 -24.48
CA SER A 389 -21.12 22.92 -24.11
C SER A 389 -21.88 22.10 -23.07
N ALA A 390 -22.51 22.79 -22.11
CA ALA A 390 -23.34 22.16 -21.08
C ALA A 390 -24.53 21.37 -21.68
N GLN A 391 -25.06 21.80 -22.83
CA GLN A 391 -26.19 21.17 -23.52
C GLN A 391 -25.80 19.83 -24.14
N GLU A 392 -24.60 19.72 -24.75
CA GLU A 392 -24.10 18.47 -25.33
C GLU A 392 -23.82 17.44 -24.23
N LYS A 393 -23.24 17.85 -23.10
CA LYS A 393 -23.04 17.00 -21.93
C LYS A 393 -24.36 16.44 -21.40
N GLN A 394 -25.38 17.29 -21.26
CA GLN A 394 -26.69 16.88 -20.78
C GLN A 394 -27.38 15.92 -21.75
N SER A 395 -27.27 16.15 -23.06
CA SER A 395 -27.79 15.28 -24.11
C SER A 395 -27.12 13.90 -24.08
N LEU A 396 -25.79 13.84 -24.01
CA LEU A 396 -25.02 12.60 -23.94
C LEU A 396 -25.35 11.80 -22.68
N THR A 397 -25.46 12.45 -21.53
CA THR A 397 -25.82 11.82 -20.27
C THR A 397 -27.21 11.21 -20.33
N LEU A 398 -28.19 11.92 -20.90
CA LEU A 398 -29.57 11.39 -21.06
C LEU A 398 -29.62 10.22 -22.05
N GLN A 399 -28.90 10.28 -23.16
CA GLN A 399 -28.77 9.20 -24.11
C GLN A 399 -28.18 7.94 -23.44
N THR A 400 -27.07 8.09 -22.73
CA THR A 400 -26.40 6.99 -22.02
C THR A 400 -27.29 6.40 -20.95
N PHE A 401 -28.02 7.23 -20.19
CA PHE A 401 -29.01 6.76 -19.21
C PHE A 401 -30.10 5.92 -19.84
N ASN A 402 -30.62 6.35 -21.00
CA ASN A 402 -31.65 5.57 -21.74
C ASN A 402 -31.09 4.24 -22.28
N GLN A 403 -29.81 4.17 -22.65
CA GLN A 403 -29.15 2.93 -23.03
C GLN A 403 -29.05 1.97 -21.83
N TRP A 404 -28.66 2.47 -20.64
CA TRP A 404 -28.62 1.66 -19.42
C TRP A 404 -29.98 1.10 -19.00
N ARG A 405 -31.06 1.83 -19.16
CA ARG A 405 -32.42 1.36 -18.88
C ARG A 405 -32.85 0.13 -19.69
N GLN A 406 -32.18 -0.16 -20.78
CA GLN A 406 -32.39 -1.33 -21.62
C GLN A 406 -31.50 -2.52 -21.20
N GLN A 407 -30.57 -2.31 -20.29
CA GLN A 407 -29.61 -3.35 -19.87
C GLN A 407 -30.14 -4.12 -18.66
N ARG A 408 -30.04 -5.45 -18.75
CA ARG A 408 -30.31 -6.40 -17.67
C ARG A 408 -29.00 -7.02 -17.22
N ILE A 409 -28.56 -6.71 -16.01
CA ILE A 409 -27.27 -7.10 -15.52
C ILE A 409 -27.41 -8.07 -14.34
N LEU A 410 -26.75 -9.23 -14.42
CA LEU A 410 -26.65 -10.18 -13.33
C LEU A 410 -25.38 -9.85 -12.50
N VAL A 411 -25.54 -9.65 -11.20
CA VAL A 411 -24.44 -9.52 -10.26
C VAL A 411 -24.40 -10.73 -9.33
N LEU A 412 -23.28 -11.45 -9.34
CA LEU A 412 -23.01 -12.59 -8.48
C LEU A 412 -22.29 -12.13 -7.23
N GLY A 413 -22.87 -12.34 -6.05
CA GLY A 413 -22.32 -11.93 -4.77
C GLY A 413 -23.11 -10.83 -4.07
N ALA A 414 -22.84 -10.64 -2.77
CA ALA A 414 -23.50 -9.63 -1.92
C ALA A 414 -22.50 -8.97 -0.94
N GLY A 415 -21.19 -9.02 -1.25
CA GLY A 415 -20.11 -8.39 -0.48
C GLY A 415 -19.88 -6.92 -0.85
N GLY A 416 -18.81 -6.32 -0.34
CA GLY A 416 -18.49 -4.91 -0.55
C GLY A 416 -18.33 -4.51 -2.03
N ALA A 417 -17.67 -5.34 -2.86
CA ALA A 417 -17.56 -5.09 -4.30
C ALA A 417 -18.93 -5.18 -4.99
N ALA A 418 -19.73 -6.20 -4.68
CA ALA A 418 -21.07 -6.34 -5.21
C ALA A 418 -21.96 -5.13 -4.88
N ARG A 419 -21.91 -4.63 -3.65
CA ARG A 419 -22.66 -3.43 -3.22
C ARG A 419 -22.30 -2.22 -4.08
N ALA A 420 -21.02 -1.99 -4.33
CA ALA A 420 -20.55 -0.88 -5.16
C ALA A 420 -21.02 -1.02 -6.63
N VAL A 421 -20.83 -2.20 -7.22
CA VAL A 421 -21.26 -2.48 -8.60
C VAL A 421 -22.78 -2.31 -8.75
N ILE A 422 -23.58 -2.86 -7.82
CA ILE A 422 -25.04 -2.73 -7.82
C ILE A 422 -25.45 -1.26 -7.70
N ALA A 423 -24.82 -0.50 -6.77
CA ALA A 423 -25.09 0.92 -6.59
C ALA A 423 -24.84 1.70 -7.89
N GLY A 424 -23.66 1.52 -8.50
CA GLY A 424 -23.29 2.19 -9.74
C GLY A 424 -24.23 1.87 -10.90
N LEU A 425 -24.55 0.59 -11.11
CA LEU A 425 -25.48 0.15 -12.15
C LEU A 425 -26.90 0.68 -11.93
N ALA A 426 -27.38 0.66 -10.69
CA ALA A 426 -28.69 1.19 -10.35
C ALA A 426 -28.76 2.71 -10.55
N LEU A 427 -27.72 3.46 -10.15
CA LEU A 427 -27.61 4.90 -10.39
C LEU A 427 -27.54 5.22 -11.89
N ALA A 428 -26.84 4.39 -12.68
CA ALA A 428 -26.81 4.51 -14.14
C ALA A 428 -28.15 4.19 -14.81
N GLY A 429 -29.07 3.52 -14.13
CA GLY A 429 -30.43 3.22 -14.62
C GLY A 429 -30.66 1.78 -15.08
N ALA A 430 -29.69 0.88 -14.94
CA ALA A 430 -29.78 -0.52 -15.34
C ALA A 430 -30.78 -1.33 -14.49
N HIS A 431 -31.30 -2.40 -15.06
CA HIS A 431 -32.04 -3.45 -14.32
C HIS A 431 -31.02 -4.43 -13.73
N VAL A 432 -30.93 -4.50 -12.42
CA VAL A 432 -29.96 -5.32 -11.72
C VAL A 432 -30.61 -6.52 -11.06
N THR A 433 -30.13 -7.70 -11.38
CA THR A 433 -30.52 -8.96 -10.72
C THR A 433 -29.35 -9.45 -9.87
N ILE A 434 -29.58 -9.69 -8.58
CA ILE A 434 -28.59 -10.19 -7.65
C ILE A 434 -28.79 -11.68 -7.41
N ALA A 435 -27.73 -12.46 -7.56
CA ALA A 435 -27.72 -13.86 -7.14
C ALA A 435 -26.54 -14.12 -6.21
N ASN A 436 -26.78 -14.81 -5.11
CA ASN A 436 -25.76 -15.11 -4.12
C ASN A 436 -26.01 -16.49 -3.50
N ARG A 437 -24.95 -17.20 -3.10
CA ARG A 437 -25.04 -18.51 -2.44
C ARG A 437 -26.02 -18.47 -1.24
N THR A 438 -25.98 -17.41 -0.44
CA THR A 438 -26.97 -17.14 0.61
C THR A 438 -27.99 -16.16 0.05
N HIS A 439 -29.15 -16.66 -0.39
CA HIS A 439 -30.19 -15.86 -1.04
C HIS A 439 -30.69 -14.69 -0.17
N ASP A 440 -30.84 -14.90 1.13
CA ASP A 440 -31.29 -13.86 2.06
C ASP A 440 -30.42 -12.60 2.05
N LYS A 441 -29.08 -12.76 1.88
CA LYS A 441 -28.20 -11.61 1.72
C LYS A 441 -28.46 -10.83 0.44
N ALA A 442 -28.75 -11.51 -0.65
CA ALA A 442 -29.11 -10.87 -1.91
C ALA A 442 -30.48 -10.16 -1.81
N ALA A 443 -31.45 -10.79 -1.17
CA ALA A 443 -32.79 -10.22 -0.96
C ALA A 443 -32.73 -8.97 -0.04
N GLN A 444 -31.99 -9.02 1.06
CA GLN A 444 -31.77 -7.88 1.93
C GLN A 444 -31.13 -6.71 1.18
N LEU A 445 -30.13 -7.01 0.35
CA LEU A 445 -29.45 -6.00 -0.43
C LEU A 445 -30.37 -5.37 -1.47
N ALA A 446 -31.17 -6.15 -2.22
CA ALA A 446 -32.17 -5.66 -3.17
C ALA A 446 -33.18 -4.74 -2.48
N ASN A 447 -33.71 -5.14 -1.32
CA ASN A 447 -34.63 -4.33 -0.52
C ASN A 447 -34.00 -3.00 -0.06
N GLN A 448 -32.73 -3.00 0.35
CA GLN A 448 -32.02 -1.79 0.74
C GLN A 448 -31.92 -0.79 -0.41
N PHE A 449 -31.57 -1.26 -1.62
CA PHE A 449 -31.47 -0.40 -2.80
C PHE A 449 -32.84 0.12 -3.24
N ASN A 450 -33.86 -0.71 -3.27
CA ASN A 450 -35.21 -0.30 -3.66
C ASN A 450 -35.83 0.69 -2.66
N ALA A 451 -35.53 0.55 -1.35
CA ALA A 451 -36.00 1.51 -0.32
C ALA A 451 -35.32 2.89 -0.45
N ARG A 452 -34.12 2.95 -1.00
CA ARG A 452 -33.37 4.21 -1.24
C ARG A 452 -33.72 4.87 -2.57
N ALA A 453 -34.26 4.13 -3.53
CA ALA A 453 -34.74 4.63 -4.82
C ALA A 453 -36.02 5.48 -4.70
N ILE A 454 -36.11 6.36 -3.67
CA ILE A 454 -37.32 7.13 -3.32
C ILE A 454 -37.54 8.27 -4.30
N SER A 455 -38.82 8.30 -4.81
CA SER A 455 -39.56 9.47 -5.34
C SER A 455 -38.85 10.36 -6.37
N GLY A 456 -38.51 9.81 -7.50
CA GLY A 456 -38.11 10.55 -8.70
C GLY A 456 -38.07 9.61 -9.90
N ALA A 457 -38.09 10.12 -11.12
CA ALA A 457 -38.23 9.40 -12.39
C ALA A 457 -37.23 8.26 -12.71
N ASN A 458 -36.35 7.88 -11.76
CA ASN A 458 -35.35 6.83 -11.91
C ASN A 458 -35.80 5.54 -11.24
N GLN A 459 -36.65 4.78 -11.91
CA GLN A 459 -37.05 3.41 -11.50
C GLN A 459 -36.03 2.39 -12.03
N SER A 460 -34.77 2.40 -11.52
CA SER A 460 -33.91 1.23 -11.63
C SER A 460 -34.48 0.12 -10.74
N ARG A 461 -34.65 -1.06 -11.29
CA ARG A 461 -35.18 -2.21 -10.55
C ARG A 461 -34.04 -3.08 -10.09
N VAL A 462 -33.92 -3.26 -8.78
CA VAL A 462 -32.95 -4.21 -8.17
C VAL A 462 -33.78 -5.39 -7.64
N GLU A 463 -33.51 -6.59 -8.11
CA GLU A 463 -34.20 -7.81 -7.68
C GLU A 463 -33.19 -8.88 -7.25
N ALA A 464 -33.60 -9.79 -6.39
CA ALA A 464 -32.82 -10.94 -5.97
C ALA A 464 -33.48 -12.23 -6.46
N ILE A 465 -32.67 -13.13 -7.00
CA ILE A 465 -33.15 -14.46 -7.46
C ILE A 465 -32.26 -15.58 -6.89
N LEU A 466 -32.80 -16.78 -6.81
CA LEU A 466 -32.05 -17.96 -6.45
C LEU A 466 -31.11 -18.37 -7.59
N LEU A 467 -29.89 -18.80 -7.30
CA LEU A 467 -28.91 -19.28 -8.29
C LEU A 467 -29.51 -20.37 -9.22
N GLN A 468 -30.30 -21.28 -8.70
CA GLN A 468 -30.95 -22.34 -9.46
C GLN A 468 -32.01 -21.85 -10.47
N ASN A 469 -32.50 -20.62 -10.31
CA ASN A 469 -33.52 -20.04 -11.17
C ASN A 469 -32.92 -19.15 -12.29
N LEU A 470 -31.61 -18.99 -12.34
CA LEU A 470 -30.92 -18.12 -13.31
C LEU A 470 -31.24 -18.47 -14.76
N SER A 471 -31.40 -19.77 -15.09
CA SER A 471 -31.63 -20.24 -16.46
C SER A 471 -32.98 -19.79 -17.05
N ALA A 472 -33.89 -19.29 -16.22
CA ALA A 472 -35.18 -18.75 -16.68
C ALA A 472 -35.08 -17.26 -17.10
N HIS A 473 -33.91 -16.63 -16.96
CA HIS A 473 -33.71 -15.21 -17.23
C HIS A 473 -32.65 -14.99 -18.29
N SER A 474 -32.75 -13.87 -19.02
CA SER A 474 -31.77 -13.42 -19.99
C SER A 474 -31.07 -12.14 -19.48
N PHE A 475 -29.77 -12.05 -19.70
CA PHE A 475 -28.93 -10.91 -19.27
C PHE A 475 -28.09 -10.39 -20.43
N ASN A 476 -27.80 -9.09 -20.42
CA ASN A 476 -26.85 -8.46 -21.34
C ASN A 476 -25.41 -8.57 -20.79
N ALA A 477 -25.28 -8.50 -19.46
CA ALA A 477 -23.97 -8.69 -18.81
C ALA A 477 -24.09 -9.48 -17.50
N ILE A 478 -23.00 -10.14 -17.14
CA ILE A 478 -22.81 -10.89 -15.89
C ILE A 478 -21.58 -10.35 -15.21
N VAL A 479 -21.66 -10.04 -13.91
CA VAL A 479 -20.55 -9.54 -13.11
C VAL A 479 -20.32 -10.46 -11.91
N ASN A 480 -19.16 -11.13 -11.86
CA ASN A 480 -18.74 -11.87 -10.68
C ASN A 480 -18.10 -10.92 -9.67
N CYS A 481 -18.72 -10.77 -8.52
CA CYS A 481 -18.22 -10.03 -7.38
C CYS A 481 -17.95 -10.94 -6.16
N THR A 482 -17.80 -12.24 -6.40
CA THR A 482 -17.44 -13.24 -5.38
C THR A 482 -15.94 -13.52 -5.42
N SER A 483 -15.43 -14.27 -4.46
CA SER A 483 -14.06 -14.78 -4.46
C SER A 483 -13.87 -16.11 -5.23
N ALA A 484 -14.90 -16.59 -5.94
CA ALA A 484 -14.79 -17.77 -6.80
C ALA A 484 -13.78 -17.50 -7.92
N GLY A 485 -12.86 -18.42 -8.13
CA GLY A 485 -11.78 -18.29 -9.12
C GLY A 485 -10.52 -17.56 -8.60
N MET A 486 -10.52 -17.01 -7.37
CA MET A 486 -9.39 -16.24 -6.82
C MET A 486 -8.30 -17.16 -6.25
N THR A 487 -7.03 -16.88 -6.60
CA THR A 487 -5.86 -17.57 -6.05
C THR A 487 -5.71 -17.35 -4.54
N GLY A 488 -5.42 -18.42 -3.79
CA GLY A 488 -5.22 -18.38 -2.33
C GLY A 488 -6.51 -18.36 -1.50
N GLY A 489 -7.69 -18.33 -2.13
CA GLY A 489 -8.99 -18.29 -1.44
C GLY A 489 -9.69 -19.65 -1.27
N GLY A 490 -9.06 -20.77 -1.69
CA GLY A 490 -9.66 -22.11 -1.66
C GLY A 490 -10.80 -22.31 -2.68
N GLY A 491 -11.03 -21.36 -3.57
CA GLY A 491 -12.07 -21.39 -4.60
C GLY A 491 -11.54 -21.22 -6.04
N GLU A 492 -10.27 -21.49 -6.28
CA GLU A 492 -9.58 -21.20 -7.55
C GLU A 492 -10.19 -21.89 -8.77
N SER A 493 -10.73 -23.10 -8.61
CA SER A 493 -11.39 -23.86 -9.66
C SER A 493 -12.92 -23.68 -9.74
N ILE A 494 -13.48 -22.82 -8.89
CA ILE A 494 -14.93 -22.64 -8.79
C ILE A 494 -15.42 -21.65 -9.85
N ASP A 495 -16.36 -22.10 -10.69
CA ASP A 495 -17.23 -21.23 -11.49
C ASP A 495 -18.43 -20.80 -10.63
N PRO A 496 -18.68 -19.49 -10.43
CA PRO A 496 -19.79 -19.04 -9.60
C PRO A 496 -21.18 -19.26 -10.23
N LEU A 497 -21.25 -19.56 -11.53
CA LEU A 497 -22.49 -19.84 -12.24
C LEU A 497 -22.82 -21.33 -12.20
N PRO A 498 -24.11 -21.70 -12.09
CA PRO A 498 -24.54 -23.08 -12.27
C PRO A 498 -24.17 -23.61 -13.66
N GLU A 499 -23.87 -24.91 -13.78
CA GLU A 499 -23.57 -25.56 -15.06
C GLU A 499 -24.73 -25.42 -16.07
N ALA A 500 -25.97 -25.47 -15.57
CA ALA A 500 -27.17 -25.35 -16.39
C ALA A 500 -27.38 -23.96 -17.00
N PHE A 501 -26.70 -22.92 -16.47
CA PHE A 501 -26.82 -21.57 -17.03
C PHE A 501 -26.03 -21.46 -18.34
N GLN A 502 -26.65 -20.96 -19.39
CA GLN A 502 -26.02 -20.82 -20.71
C GLN A 502 -25.52 -19.39 -20.93
N ILE A 503 -24.19 -19.22 -21.00
CA ILE A 503 -23.58 -17.99 -21.49
C ILE A 503 -23.67 -17.97 -23.01
N THR A 504 -24.03 -16.83 -23.60
CA THR A 504 -24.11 -16.66 -25.06
C THR A 504 -23.04 -15.67 -25.55
N SER A 505 -22.71 -15.73 -26.83
CA SER A 505 -21.72 -14.83 -27.46
C SER A 505 -22.15 -13.36 -27.47
N SER A 506 -23.42 -13.05 -27.23
CA SER A 506 -23.94 -11.68 -27.12
C SER A 506 -23.79 -11.07 -25.72
N MET A 507 -23.40 -11.87 -24.73
CA MET A 507 -23.23 -11.39 -23.35
C MET A 507 -21.86 -10.79 -23.10
N VAL A 508 -21.82 -9.81 -22.19
CA VAL A 508 -20.58 -9.35 -21.54
C VAL A 508 -20.42 -10.11 -20.23
N VAL A 509 -19.23 -10.66 -19.97
CA VAL A 509 -18.91 -11.35 -18.71
C VAL A 509 -17.73 -10.68 -18.06
N MET A 510 -17.98 -10.06 -16.92
CA MET A 510 -16.96 -9.39 -16.11
C MET A 510 -16.66 -10.21 -14.85
N ASP A 511 -15.39 -10.32 -14.51
CA ASP A 511 -14.95 -10.86 -13.22
C ASP A 511 -14.16 -9.81 -12.46
N THR A 512 -14.48 -9.57 -11.18
CA THR A 512 -13.72 -8.63 -10.36
C THR A 512 -12.44 -9.23 -9.75
N VAL A 513 -12.23 -10.54 -9.94
CA VAL A 513 -10.99 -11.23 -9.59
C VAL A 513 -9.93 -10.89 -10.63
N TYR A 514 -8.77 -10.40 -10.18
CA TYR A 514 -7.62 -10.05 -11.04
C TYR A 514 -6.41 -10.98 -10.86
N ARG A 515 -6.47 -11.94 -9.94
CA ARG A 515 -5.49 -13.03 -9.77
C ARG A 515 -6.21 -14.36 -9.53
N PRO A 516 -6.15 -15.27 -10.51
CA PRO A 516 -5.57 -15.14 -11.85
C PRO A 516 -6.37 -14.18 -12.74
N CYS A 517 -5.74 -13.66 -13.81
CA CYS A 517 -6.45 -12.82 -14.80
C CYS A 517 -7.53 -13.60 -15.54
N GLU A 518 -7.38 -14.90 -15.72
CA GLU A 518 -8.34 -15.76 -16.38
C GLU A 518 -8.93 -16.79 -15.42
N THR A 519 -10.08 -16.45 -14.84
CA THR A 519 -10.85 -17.30 -13.92
C THR A 519 -11.62 -18.40 -14.68
N PRO A 520 -12.14 -19.45 -14.01
CA PRO A 520 -13.00 -20.45 -14.63
C PRO A 520 -14.22 -19.84 -15.34
N LEU A 521 -14.85 -18.82 -14.76
CA LEU A 521 -15.95 -18.09 -15.37
C LEU A 521 -15.54 -17.44 -16.71
N LEU A 522 -14.40 -16.72 -16.73
CA LEU A 522 -13.90 -16.06 -17.95
C LEU A 522 -13.48 -17.07 -19.03
N LYS A 523 -12.88 -18.20 -18.64
CA LYS A 523 -12.58 -19.31 -19.58
C LYS A 523 -13.85 -19.85 -20.23
N ARG A 524 -14.90 -20.10 -19.44
CA ARG A 524 -16.21 -20.54 -19.94
C ARG A 524 -16.84 -19.50 -20.86
N ALA A 525 -16.79 -18.21 -20.51
CA ALA A 525 -17.30 -17.13 -21.35
C ALA A 525 -16.55 -17.03 -22.68
N ARG A 526 -15.22 -17.12 -22.65
CA ARG A 526 -14.39 -17.09 -23.85
C ARG A 526 -14.71 -18.26 -24.80
N SER A 527 -14.95 -19.46 -24.26
CA SER A 527 -15.20 -20.66 -25.07
C SER A 527 -16.46 -20.57 -25.92
N VAL A 528 -17.42 -19.71 -25.56
CA VAL A 528 -18.67 -19.45 -26.31
C VAL A 528 -18.64 -18.14 -27.09
N GLY A 529 -17.50 -17.43 -27.12
CA GLY A 529 -17.33 -16.17 -27.85
C GLY A 529 -17.97 -14.96 -27.19
N ALA A 530 -18.27 -15.01 -25.89
CA ALA A 530 -18.75 -13.85 -25.12
C ALA A 530 -17.64 -12.79 -24.96
N VAL A 531 -18.04 -11.52 -24.83
CA VAL A 531 -17.10 -10.43 -24.52
C VAL A 531 -16.70 -10.52 -23.06
N ILE A 532 -15.40 -10.58 -22.80
CA ILE A 532 -14.87 -10.68 -21.43
C ILE A 532 -14.26 -9.38 -20.95
N VAL A 533 -14.45 -9.09 -19.66
CA VAL A 533 -13.79 -8.01 -18.91
C VAL A 533 -13.14 -8.64 -17.69
N ASP A 534 -11.82 -8.65 -17.64
CA ASP A 534 -11.09 -9.19 -16.49
C ASP A 534 -11.00 -8.18 -15.34
N GLY A 535 -10.64 -8.66 -14.15
CA GLY A 535 -10.59 -7.85 -12.95
C GLY A 535 -9.52 -6.75 -12.98
N THR A 536 -8.52 -6.88 -13.86
CA THR A 536 -7.47 -5.86 -14.03
C THR A 536 -8.07 -4.56 -14.56
N GLU A 537 -9.06 -4.66 -15.45
CA GLU A 537 -9.74 -3.49 -16.04
C GLU A 537 -10.41 -2.62 -14.95
N MET A 538 -11.17 -3.24 -14.05
CA MET A 538 -11.79 -2.53 -12.93
C MET A 538 -10.73 -2.02 -11.95
N PHE A 539 -9.70 -2.83 -11.66
CA PHE A 539 -8.63 -2.46 -10.75
C PHE A 539 -7.89 -1.19 -11.22
N LEU A 540 -7.53 -1.11 -12.50
CA LEU A 540 -6.86 0.07 -13.06
C LEU A 540 -7.73 1.31 -13.03
N ARG A 541 -9.01 1.20 -13.40
CA ARG A 541 -9.95 2.32 -13.42
C ARG A 541 -10.19 2.88 -12.02
N GLN A 542 -10.43 2.02 -11.03
CA GLN A 542 -10.64 2.48 -9.66
C GLN A 542 -9.38 3.11 -9.06
N ALA A 543 -8.19 2.59 -9.40
CA ALA A 543 -6.93 3.16 -8.93
C ALA A 543 -6.64 4.52 -9.58
N ALA A 544 -6.97 4.70 -10.86
CA ALA A 544 -6.88 6.00 -11.52
C ALA A 544 -7.75 7.05 -10.83
N LEU A 545 -9.01 6.71 -10.53
CA LEU A 545 -9.91 7.60 -9.79
C LEU A 545 -9.42 7.89 -8.36
N GLN A 546 -8.83 6.91 -7.68
CA GLN A 546 -8.20 7.12 -6.37
C GLN A 546 -7.01 8.06 -6.47
N PHE A 547 -6.17 7.89 -7.49
CA PHE A 547 -5.02 8.76 -7.72
C PHE A 547 -5.44 10.22 -7.94
N GLU A 548 -6.49 10.46 -8.73
CA GLU A 548 -7.07 11.79 -8.89
C GLU A 548 -7.47 12.39 -7.54
N LEU A 549 -8.24 11.65 -6.74
CA LEU A 549 -8.65 12.08 -5.40
C LEU A 549 -7.46 12.34 -4.46
N PHE A 550 -6.39 11.56 -4.56
CA PHE A 550 -5.19 11.72 -3.73
C PHE A 550 -4.38 12.95 -4.07
N THR A 551 -4.38 13.36 -5.33
CA THR A 551 -3.51 14.42 -5.85
C THR A 551 -4.23 15.76 -6.03
N GLU A 552 -5.55 15.81 -5.97
CA GLU A 552 -6.32 17.06 -5.97
C GLU A 552 -6.25 17.76 -4.61
N GLU A 553 -5.34 18.70 -4.46
CA GLU A 553 -5.05 19.40 -3.18
C GLU A 553 -6.17 20.32 -2.66
N GLN A 554 -7.25 20.60 -3.38
CA GLN A 554 -8.08 21.77 -3.10
C GLN A 554 -9.55 21.55 -2.77
N ILE A 555 -10.09 20.36 -2.88
CA ILE A 555 -11.55 20.21 -2.80
C ILE A 555 -12.11 20.35 -1.37
N VAL A 556 -11.29 20.17 -0.35
CA VAL A 556 -11.75 20.07 1.04
C VAL A 556 -11.56 21.36 1.86
N SER A 557 -10.76 22.33 1.39
CA SER A 557 -10.47 23.53 2.18
C SER A 557 -11.49 24.65 2.03
N GLU A 558 -12.28 24.70 0.96
CA GLU A 558 -13.13 25.87 0.66
C GLU A 558 -14.61 25.74 1.05
N THR A 559 -15.11 24.54 1.32
CA THR A 559 -16.53 24.35 1.67
C THR A 559 -16.85 24.44 3.16
N ALA A 560 -15.86 24.49 4.03
CA ALA A 560 -16.06 24.48 5.50
C ALA A 560 -15.97 25.86 6.19
N THR A 561 -15.62 26.95 5.49
CA THR A 561 -15.54 28.29 6.09
C THR A 561 -16.29 29.32 5.28
N GLY A 562 -17.57 29.48 5.60
CA GLY A 562 -18.38 30.64 5.16
C GLY A 562 -17.98 31.92 5.89
N THR A 563 -16.75 32.43 5.72
CA THR A 563 -16.35 33.80 6.07
C THR A 563 -15.25 34.27 5.13
N ALA A 564 -15.58 35.25 4.29
CA ALA A 564 -14.65 35.91 3.40
C ALA A 564 -13.53 36.62 4.19
N PRO A 565 -12.25 36.51 3.79
CA PRO A 565 -11.20 37.33 4.38
C PRO A 565 -11.22 38.75 3.83
N GLN A 566 -11.24 39.74 4.74
CA GLN A 566 -10.99 41.14 4.44
C GLN A 566 -9.58 41.32 3.84
N LYS A 567 -9.52 42.05 2.73
CA LYS A 567 -8.29 42.53 2.12
C LYS A 567 -7.58 43.50 3.05
N ASN A 568 -6.36 43.20 3.46
CA ASN A 568 -5.38 44.22 3.83
C ASN A 568 -4.18 44.10 2.90
N ALA A 569 -3.94 45.22 2.20
CA ALA A 569 -2.76 45.47 1.41
C ALA A 569 -1.59 45.81 2.32
N ASP A 570 -0.44 45.21 2.12
CA ASP A 570 0.87 45.84 1.91
C ASP A 570 2.03 44.87 2.20
N SER A 571 2.92 44.88 1.29
CA SER A 571 4.38 44.87 1.28
C SER A 571 5.06 43.72 0.55
N THR A 572 5.58 44.14 -0.62
CA THR A 572 6.80 43.76 -1.34
C THR A 572 7.74 42.76 -0.67
N ASN A 573 7.92 41.57 -1.29
CA ASN A 573 9.25 41.01 -1.54
C ASN A 573 9.22 39.98 -2.70
N SER A 574 10.02 40.25 -3.68
CA SER A 574 10.32 39.44 -4.83
C SER A 574 11.22 38.28 -4.46
N HIS A 575 10.82 37.01 -4.71
CA HIS A 575 11.75 35.94 -5.10
C HIS A 575 11.03 34.80 -5.83
N ILE A 576 11.43 34.63 -7.07
CA ILE A 576 11.43 33.44 -7.94
C ILE A 576 10.19 32.54 -7.84
N THR A 577 9.20 32.84 -8.63
CA THR A 577 8.08 31.95 -8.94
C THR A 577 8.48 31.00 -10.08
N ALA A 578 8.78 29.75 -9.77
CA ALA A 578 8.65 28.67 -10.75
C ALA A 578 7.18 28.60 -11.18
N SER A 579 6.95 28.65 -12.47
CA SER A 579 5.63 28.83 -13.08
C SER A 579 4.64 27.72 -12.66
N PRO A 580 3.48 28.02 -12.10
CA PRO A 580 2.46 27.02 -11.70
C PRO A 580 1.91 26.19 -12.88
N ASN A 581 2.13 26.66 -14.10
CA ASN A 581 1.55 26.08 -15.31
C ASN A 581 2.17 24.73 -15.75
N ILE A 582 3.40 24.40 -15.37
CA ILE A 582 4.03 23.13 -15.79
C ILE A 582 3.50 21.97 -14.95
N HIS A 583 3.34 22.15 -13.65
CA HIS A 583 2.75 21.14 -12.77
C HIS A 583 1.28 20.85 -13.11
N LEU A 584 0.51 21.89 -13.45
CA LEU A 584 -0.88 21.75 -13.85
C LEU A 584 -1.03 20.99 -15.19
N GLN A 585 -0.10 21.16 -16.14
CA GLN A 585 -0.13 20.45 -17.43
C GLN A 585 0.22 18.96 -17.28
N ILE A 586 1.20 18.59 -16.47
CA ILE A 586 1.57 17.20 -16.24
C ILE A 586 0.48 16.48 -15.43
N HIS A 587 -0.07 17.13 -14.41
CA HIS A 587 -1.22 16.66 -13.65
C HIS A 587 -2.44 16.41 -14.55
N GLN A 588 -2.78 17.36 -15.43
CA GLN A 588 -3.87 17.22 -16.39
C GLN A 588 -3.64 16.09 -17.42
N GLN A 589 -2.40 15.78 -17.78
CA GLN A 589 -2.10 14.66 -18.67
C GLN A 589 -2.33 13.29 -18.02
N CYS A 590 -2.12 13.14 -16.72
CA CYS A 590 -2.42 11.89 -16.00
C CYS A 590 -3.90 11.77 -15.64
N LEU A 591 -4.57 12.87 -15.30
CA LEU A 591 -6.02 12.95 -15.02
C LEU A 591 -6.89 12.61 -16.23
N ASN A 592 -6.40 12.93 -17.44
CA ASN A 592 -7.05 12.57 -18.71
C ASN A 592 -6.33 11.41 -19.41
N ALA A 593 -5.42 10.73 -18.70
CA ALA A 593 -4.66 9.64 -19.31
C ALA A 593 -5.61 8.50 -19.67
N PRO A 594 -5.54 8.00 -20.91
CA PRO A 594 -6.26 6.80 -21.29
C PRO A 594 -5.90 5.66 -20.30
N ILE A 595 -6.85 4.79 -20.01
CA ILE A 595 -6.61 3.59 -19.18
C ILE A 595 -5.37 2.81 -19.63
N ASP A 596 -4.99 2.96 -20.90
CA ASP A 596 -3.78 2.39 -21.47
C ASP A 596 -2.48 2.91 -20.84
N LEU A 597 -2.44 4.15 -20.33
CA LEU A 597 -1.27 4.62 -19.57
C LEU A 597 -1.17 3.87 -18.23
N TRP A 598 -2.27 3.72 -17.52
CA TRP A 598 -2.31 2.95 -16.27
C TRP A 598 -1.94 1.48 -16.49
N ARG A 599 -2.39 0.90 -17.61
CA ARG A 599 -2.00 -0.46 -18.01
C ARG A 599 -0.51 -0.55 -18.33
N LYS A 600 0.07 0.45 -19.00
CA LYS A 600 1.52 0.53 -19.23
C LYS A 600 2.30 0.68 -17.92
N LEU A 601 1.85 1.52 -16.99
CA LEU A 601 2.48 1.67 -15.68
C LEU A 601 2.47 0.36 -14.89
N LEU A 602 1.34 -0.36 -14.89
CA LEU A 602 1.23 -1.65 -14.22
C LEU A 602 2.13 -2.70 -14.88
N ASN A 603 2.13 -2.82 -16.19
CA ASN A 603 2.97 -3.79 -16.92
C ASN A 603 4.45 -3.48 -16.72
N HIS A 604 4.87 -2.22 -16.88
CA HIS A 604 6.25 -1.81 -16.63
C HIS A 604 6.69 -2.13 -15.20
N ALA A 605 5.82 -1.88 -14.23
CA ALA A 605 6.10 -2.17 -12.84
C ALA A 605 6.13 -3.68 -12.55
N LEU A 606 5.29 -4.49 -13.22
CA LEU A 606 5.32 -5.95 -13.10
C LEU A 606 6.56 -6.56 -13.78
N ASP A 607 6.94 -6.05 -14.97
CA ASP A 607 8.12 -6.50 -15.71
C ASP A 607 9.42 -6.21 -14.95
N ALA A 608 9.47 -5.09 -14.24
CA ALA A 608 10.60 -4.72 -13.38
C ALA A 608 10.72 -5.62 -12.13
N HIS A 609 9.70 -6.43 -11.81
CA HIS A 609 9.64 -7.32 -10.64
C HIS A 609 9.50 -8.80 -10.99
N SER A 610 9.53 -9.16 -12.28
CA SER A 610 9.65 -10.53 -12.78
C SER A 610 11.10 -10.93 -12.98
#